data_18eb4d81625d6b988fa4d220912adc89
#
_entry.id   18eb4d81625d6b988fa4d220912adc89
#
_cell.length_a   1.000
_cell.length_b   1.000
_cell.length_c   1.000
_cell.angle_alpha   90.00
_cell.angle_beta   90.00
_cell.angle_gamma   90.00
#
_symmetry.space_group_name_H-M   'P 1'
#
loop_
_entity.id
_entity.type
_entity.pdbx_description
1 polymer ?
#
loop_
_entity_poly.entity_id
_entity_poly.type
_entity_poly.pdbx_seq_one_letter_code
_entity_poly.pdbx_strand_id
1 'polypeptide(L)'
;VKFVYHNPNATQVRLAGDLTLLDLGTGTTRYQPEEWQPGRYHAGGTEFLRDMTKDSKGYWSVSVPLHAGGLSYWYRVWDPTQGWVNKRIWDPASTAPRPPGESSFRVRNNDVLDTVYVPYAKKQNDPVLKERAEYELPTADPSKRGTVQYVPYTTILGDSGHYLGVYLPANYDPHRAEPYKVAYLAHGIFGDETDFMVPANVPNILDNMTAKGEIEPTVVVTMGNHFTGTSLGFASYNQTNAANNLVQTILPLIEANYNVSTERAGRAYAGFSYGGMTGGVVIKNYPTTFAFYGHFSGNPSLTAQDYANISDAVGDDDLFVFLGNGVFEGSLDAQNAIANNFRAQGFAAATAQVPGAHDGMTAGQLFTIFARNYLWSGVDSHPGTARVVVKAKAAPASVVRGGTFTLDVDVRAQTKHKKAPKVTGEVTVTFGGTTQVVALTGGAAVVKLPTTGLSAGVYPVHVAYSGDPTYAPAAAVHQQLRVR
;
A
#
# COMPACT_ATOMS: atom_id res chain seq x y z
N VAL A 1 1.62 -2.21 -24.76
CA VAL A 1 1.70 -3.62 -24.35
C VAL A 1 0.84 -4.46 -25.27
N LYS A 2 1.34 -5.63 -25.71
CA LYS A 2 0.56 -6.63 -26.44
C LYS A 2 0.12 -7.74 -25.46
N PHE A 3 -1.18 -7.94 -25.36
CA PHE A 3 -1.78 -9.05 -24.59
C PHE A 3 -2.10 -10.20 -25.54
N VAL A 4 -1.86 -11.42 -25.08
CA VAL A 4 -2.05 -12.65 -25.88
C VAL A 4 -2.70 -13.72 -25.01
N TYR A 5 -3.80 -14.30 -25.51
CA TYR A 5 -4.53 -15.38 -24.83
C TYR A 5 -4.75 -16.53 -25.81
N HIS A 6 -4.37 -17.74 -25.43
CA HIS A 6 -4.58 -18.92 -26.27
C HIS A 6 -5.86 -19.66 -25.87
N ASN A 7 -6.84 -19.63 -26.75
CA ASN A 7 -8.04 -20.44 -26.63
C ASN A 7 -8.63 -20.69 -28.03
N PRO A 8 -8.29 -21.84 -28.68
CA PRO A 8 -8.75 -22.16 -30.03
C PRO A 8 -10.28 -22.38 -30.11
N ASN A 9 -10.92 -22.72 -29.01
CA ASN A 9 -12.36 -23.02 -28.97
C ASN A 9 -13.22 -21.78 -28.67
N ALA A 10 -12.65 -20.71 -28.17
CA ALA A 10 -13.40 -19.48 -27.90
C ALA A 10 -13.88 -18.84 -29.20
N THR A 11 -15.10 -18.29 -29.15
CA THR A 11 -15.71 -17.52 -30.25
C THR A 11 -15.46 -16.02 -30.14
N GLN A 12 -15.36 -15.51 -28.90
CA GLN A 12 -15.00 -14.13 -28.60
C GLN A 12 -14.19 -14.06 -27.31
N VAL A 13 -13.18 -13.19 -27.28
CA VAL A 13 -12.35 -12.92 -26.11
C VAL A 13 -12.16 -11.41 -25.98
N ARG A 14 -12.18 -10.91 -24.76
CA ARG A 14 -11.85 -9.54 -24.38
C ARG A 14 -10.69 -9.49 -23.42
N LEU A 15 -9.83 -8.51 -23.62
CA LEU A 15 -8.99 -8.00 -22.55
C LEU A 15 -9.86 -7.12 -21.64
N ALA A 16 -9.72 -7.32 -20.36
CA ALA A 16 -10.34 -6.53 -19.31
C ALA A 16 -9.29 -6.09 -18.27
N GLY A 17 -9.61 -5.10 -17.45
CA GLY A 17 -8.67 -4.64 -16.43
C GLY A 17 -9.06 -3.32 -15.78
N ASP A 18 -8.28 -2.92 -14.78
CA ASP A 18 -8.34 -1.60 -14.18
C ASP A 18 -7.46 -0.63 -14.99
N LEU A 19 -7.75 -0.55 -16.30
CA LEU A 19 -6.92 0.17 -17.29
C LEU A 19 -7.53 1.50 -17.76
N THR A 20 -8.71 1.89 -17.28
CA THR A 20 -9.26 3.22 -17.51
C THR A 20 -8.49 4.27 -16.71
N LEU A 21 -8.43 5.49 -17.24
CA LEU A 21 -7.71 6.60 -16.61
C LEU A 21 -8.70 7.58 -15.96
N LEU A 22 -8.31 8.14 -14.83
CA LEU A 22 -8.95 9.32 -14.22
C LEU A 22 -7.99 10.50 -14.25
N ASP A 23 -8.52 11.69 -14.45
CA ASP A 23 -7.78 12.95 -14.47
C ASP A 23 -7.80 13.59 -13.07
N LEU A 24 -6.62 13.90 -12.53
CA LEU A 24 -6.47 14.59 -11.25
C LEU A 24 -7.18 15.96 -11.23
N GLY A 25 -7.49 16.53 -12.41
CA GLY A 25 -8.20 17.80 -12.56
C GLY A 25 -9.68 17.72 -12.23
N THR A 26 -10.33 16.68 -12.72
CA THR A 26 -11.78 16.55 -12.64
C THR A 26 -12.24 15.47 -11.68
N GLY A 27 -11.40 14.43 -11.47
CA GLY A 27 -11.68 13.29 -10.60
C GLY A 27 -12.82 12.38 -11.08
N THR A 28 -13.56 12.78 -12.08
CA THR A 28 -14.79 12.10 -12.52
C THR A 28 -14.76 11.64 -13.96
N THR A 29 -14.06 12.37 -14.84
CA THR A 29 -13.98 12.04 -16.26
C THR A 29 -13.04 10.87 -16.46
N ARG A 30 -13.55 9.80 -17.10
CA ARG A 30 -12.77 8.61 -17.44
C ARG A 30 -12.27 8.69 -18.87
N TYR A 31 -11.05 8.24 -19.05
CA TYR A 31 -10.36 8.25 -20.36
C TYR A 31 -9.89 6.85 -20.70
N GLN A 32 -9.70 6.60 -21.99
CA GLN A 32 -9.09 5.37 -22.48
C GLN A 32 -7.56 5.44 -22.35
N PRO A 33 -6.85 4.31 -22.30
CA PRO A 33 -5.38 4.27 -22.22
C PRO A 33 -4.66 5.08 -23.30
N GLU A 34 -5.24 5.19 -24.49
CA GLU A 34 -4.72 5.99 -25.61
C GLU A 34 -4.73 7.49 -25.36
N GLU A 35 -5.58 7.93 -24.43
CA GLU A 35 -5.75 9.35 -24.05
C GLU A 35 -4.85 9.74 -22.87
N TRP A 36 -3.88 8.89 -22.54
CA TRP A 36 -2.97 9.17 -21.43
C TRP A 36 -2.18 10.46 -21.67
N GLN A 37 -2.10 11.25 -20.62
CA GLN A 37 -1.22 12.41 -20.48
C GLN A 37 -0.82 12.58 -19.01
N PRO A 38 0.23 13.35 -18.69
CA PRO A 38 0.60 13.64 -17.31
C PRO A 38 -0.58 14.16 -16.48
N GLY A 39 -0.79 13.57 -15.31
CA GLY A 39 -1.95 13.86 -14.44
C GLY A 39 -3.14 12.92 -14.67
N ARG A 40 -3.06 11.98 -15.60
CA ARG A 40 -4.04 10.89 -15.76
C ARG A 40 -3.44 9.57 -15.33
N TYR A 41 -4.09 8.89 -14.41
CA TYR A 41 -3.61 7.63 -13.85
C TYR A 41 -4.68 6.55 -13.93
N HIS A 42 -4.25 5.31 -14.08
CA HIS A 42 -5.15 4.17 -14.04
C HIS A 42 -5.87 4.09 -12.70
N ALA A 43 -7.15 3.81 -12.76
CA ALA A 43 -8.02 3.73 -11.60
C ALA A 43 -9.07 2.63 -11.79
N GLY A 44 -9.24 1.81 -10.77
CA GLY A 44 -10.29 0.83 -10.69
C GLY A 44 -11.71 1.43 -10.60
N GLY A 45 -12.70 0.55 -10.47
CA GLY A 45 -14.12 0.92 -10.31
C GLY A 45 -14.91 1.04 -11.63
N THR A 46 -14.25 1.05 -12.78
CA THR A 46 -14.89 0.82 -14.08
C THR A 46 -13.99 -0.09 -14.92
N GLU A 47 -14.51 -1.25 -15.24
CA GLU A 47 -13.76 -2.23 -16.01
C GLU A 47 -13.47 -1.70 -17.42
N PHE A 48 -12.19 -1.67 -17.79
CA PHE A 48 -11.77 -1.50 -19.17
C PHE A 48 -12.11 -2.77 -19.96
N LEU A 49 -12.62 -2.65 -21.17
CA LEU A 49 -12.94 -3.77 -22.05
C LEU A 49 -12.46 -3.49 -23.47
N ARG A 50 -11.72 -4.44 -24.04
CA ARG A 50 -11.25 -4.35 -25.43
C ARG A 50 -11.37 -5.71 -26.13
N ASP A 51 -12.07 -5.76 -27.26
CA ASP A 51 -12.17 -6.98 -28.07
C ASP A 51 -10.79 -7.38 -28.60
N MET A 52 -10.51 -8.69 -28.62
CA MET A 52 -9.28 -9.28 -29.11
C MET A 52 -9.50 -9.93 -30.48
N THR A 53 -8.46 -9.98 -31.29
CA THR A 53 -8.48 -10.60 -32.62
C THR A 53 -7.82 -11.97 -32.56
N LYS A 54 -8.49 -12.99 -33.13
CA LYS A 54 -8.03 -14.38 -33.19
C LYS A 54 -7.22 -14.64 -34.47
N ASP A 55 -6.09 -15.30 -34.33
CA ASP A 55 -5.33 -15.81 -35.46
C ASP A 55 -5.74 -17.25 -35.83
N SER A 56 -5.14 -17.77 -36.93
CA SER A 56 -5.44 -19.13 -37.44
C SER A 56 -4.99 -20.26 -36.48
N LYS A 57 -4.15 -19.95 -35.46
CA LYS A 57 -3.65 -20.91 -34.48
C LYS A 57 -4.42 -20.86 -33.16
N GLY A 58 -5.44 -20.01 -33.06
CA GLY A 58 -6.27 -19.87 -31.87
C GLY A 58 -5.73 -18.91 -30.81
N TYR A 59 -4.73 -18.10 -31.16
CA TYR A 59 -4.24 -17.03 -30.30
C TYR A 59 -5.06 -15.75 -30.49
N TRP A 60 -5.58 -15.24 -29.42
CA TRP A 60 -6.26 -13.95 -29.35
C TRP A 60 -5.26 -12.89 -28.95
N SER A 61 -5.26 -11.74 -29.60
CA SER A 61 -4.36 -10.66 -29.23
C SER A 61 -4.96 -9.27 -29.39
N VAL A 62 -4.46 -8.34 -28.58
CA VAL A 62 -4.76 -6.91 -28.66
C VAL A 62 -3.56 -6.12 -28.12
N SER A 63 -3.32 -4.94 -28.67
CA SER A 63 -2.30 -4.02 -28.19
C SER A 63 -2.96 -2.79 -27.56
N VAL A 64 -2.53 -2.43 -26.35
CA VAL A 64 -3.02 -1.26 -25.62
C VAL A 64 -1.82 -0.45 -25.13
N PRO A 65 -1.77 0.86 -25.37
CA PRO A 65 -0.75 1.72 -24.78
C PRO A 65 -1.03 1.86 -23.27
N LEU A 66 -0.01 1.61 -22.44
CA LEU A 66 -0.14 1.70 -20.99
C LEU A 66 0.98 2.58 -20.44
N HIS A 67 0.70 3.31 -19.35
CA HIS A 67 1.73 4.02 -18.61
C HIS A 67 2.50 3.07 -17.68
N ALA A 68 3.63 3.53 -17.16
CA ALA A 68 4.52 2.75 -16.30
C ALA A 68 3.87 2.34 -14.96
N GLY A 69 4.33 1.23 -14.42
CA GLY A 69 3.90 0.63 -13.15
C GLY A 69 3.31 -0.76 -13.32
N GLY A 70 2.84 -1.34 -12.24
CA GLY A 70 2.06 -2.57 -12.20
C GLY A 70 0.57 -2.27 -12.40
N LEU A 71 -0.07 -2.94 -13.35
CA LEU A 71 -1.46 -2.68 -13.75
C LEU A 71 -2.25 -3.98 -13.78
N SER A 72 -3.43 -3.99 -13.16
CA SER A 72 -4.26 -5.19 -13.06
C SER A 72 -5.05 -5.46 -14.34
N TYR A 73 -5.02 -6.70 -14.79
CA TYR A 73 -5.77 -7.15 -15.96
C TYR A 73 -6.28 -8.58 -15.81
N TRP A 74 -7.21 -8.99 -16.70
CA TRP A 74 -7.73 -10.35 -16.84
C TRP A 74 -8.33 -10.52 -18.22
N TYR A 75 -8.75 -11.76 -18.56
CA TYR A 75 -9.50 -12.02 -19.77
C TYR A 75 -10.97 -12.32 -19.47
N ARG A 76 -11.83 -11.99 -20.44
CA ARG A 76 -13.21 -12.43 -20.49
C ARG A 76 -13.44 -13.25 -21.75
N VAL A 77 -14.11 -14.38 -21.59
CA VAL A 77 -14.41 -15.28 -22.70
C VAL A 77 -15.92 -15.38 -22.85
N TRP A 78 -16.42 -15.31 -24.09
CA TRP A 78 -17.82 -15.47 -24.38
C TRP A 78 -18.26 -16.92 -24.16
N ASP A 79 -19.34 -17.12 -23.40
CA ASP A 79 -20.03 -18.40 -23.25
C ASP A 79 -21.22 -18.45 -24.22
N PRO A 80 -21.35 -19.48 -25.07
CA PRO A 80 -22.43 -19.58 -26.04
C PRO A 80 -23.85 -19.65 -25.42
N THR A 81 -23.95 -20.05 -24.16
CA THR A 81 -25.23 -20.19 -23.45
C THR A 81 -25.57 -19.03 -22.55
N GLN A 82 -24.54 -18.38 -21.96
CA GLN A 82 -24.71 -17.34 -20.95
C GLN A 82 -24.27 -15.96 -21.45
N GLY A 83 -23.61 -15.87 -22.59
CA GLY A 83 -23.04 -14.62 -23.11
C GLY A 83 -21.75 -14.23 -22.42
N TRP A 84 -21.53 -12.94 -22.22
CA TRP A 84 -20.41 -12.41 -21.43
C TRP A 84 -20.67 -12.65 -19.95
N VAL A 85 -20.20 -13.79 -19.43
CA VAL A 85 -20.29 -14.08 -18.01
C VAL A 85 -19.36 -13.18 -17.22
N ASN A 86 -19.76 -12.82 -16.01
CA ASN A 86 -18.96 -12.02 -15.10
C ASN A 86 -17.87 -12.88 -14.43
N LYS A 87 -17.06 -13.53 -15.25
CA LYS A 87 -15.96 -14.40 -14.86
C LYS A 87 -14.66 -13.77 -15.31
N ARG A 88 -13.78 -13.47 -14.37
CA ARG A 88 -12.40 -13.06 -14.65
C ARG A 88 -11.56 -14.31 -14.89
N ILE A 89 -10.86 -14.35 -16.01
CA ILE A 89 -9.95 -15.44 -16.36
C ILE A 89 -8.54 -14.89 -16.30
N TRP A 90 -7.71 -15.51 -15.48
CA TRP A 90 -6.30 -15.12 -15.42
C TRP A 90 -5.56 -15.48 -16.71
N ASP A 91 -4.41 -14.86 -16.88
CA ASP A 91 -3.51 -15.21 -17.98
C ASP A 91 -2.86 -16.57 -17.71
N PRO A 92 -3.09 -17.58 -18.58
CA PRO A 92 -2.45 -18.89 -18.43
C PRO A 92 -0.91 -18.83 -18.54
N ALA A 93 -0.36 -17.74 -19.13
CA ALA A 93 1.07 -17.51 -19.22
C ALA A 93 1.64 -16.79 -17.98
N SER A 94 0.78 -16.35 -17.06
CA SER A 94 1.23 -15.68 -15.84
C SER A 94 1.99 -16.63 -14.93
N THR A 95 3.12 -16.14 -14.42
CA THR A 95 3.95 -16.83 -13.43
C THR A 95 3.69 -16.34 -12.00
N ALA A 96 2.67 -15.49 -11.80
CA ALA A 96 2.31 -15.01 -10.48
C ALA A 96 1.95 -16.20 -9.56
N PRO A 97 2.50 -16.25 -8.34
CA PRO A 97 2.18 -17.31 -7.39
C PRO A 97 0.70 -17.30 -7.05
N ARG A 98 0.10 -18.50 -6.97
CA ARG A 98 -1.33 -18.68 -6.69
C ARG A 98 -1.54 -19.78 -5.66
N PRO A 99 -2.58 -19.69 -4.82
CA PRO A 99 -2.96 -20.81 -3.96
C PRO A 99 -3.34 -22.03 -4.81
N PRO A 100 -3.02 -23.24 -4.37
CA PRO A 100 -3.34 -24.45 -5.10
C PRO A 100 -4.85 -24.70 -5.11
N GLY A 101 -5.38 -25.05 -6.30
CA GLY A 101 -6.78 -25.43 -6.48
C GLY A 101 -7.77 -24.26 -6.40
N GLU A 102 -9.05 -24.61 -6.25
CA GLU A 102 -10.17 -23.66 -6.17
C GLU A 102 -10.48 -23.22 -4.72
N SER A 103 -9.50 -23.23 -3.86
CA SER A 103 -9.70 -23.06 -2.42
C SER A 103 -9.70 -21.60 -1.97
N SER A 104 -9.11 -20.67 -2.71
CA SER A 104 -9.24 -19.26 -2.40
C SER A 104 -10.64 -18.73 -2.76
N PHE A 105 -11.08 -17.70 -2.07
CA PHE A 105 -12.35 -17.05 -2.32
C PHE A 105 -12.47 -16.56 -3.77
N ARG A 106 -11.43 -15.92 -4.32
CA ARG A 106 -11.40 -15.44 -5.70
C ARG A 106 -11.39 -16.55 -6.71
N VAL A 107 -10.61 -17.60 -6.51
CA VAL A 107 -10.58 -18.75 -7.41
C VAL A 107 -11.95 -19.41 -7.45
N ARG A 108 -12.60 -19.60 -6.29
CA ARG A 108 -13.98 -20.12 -6.23
C ARG A 108 -14.99 -19.25 -6.98
N ASN A 109 -14.79 -17.92 -6.97
CA ASN A 109 -15.68 -16.97 -7.64
C ASN A 109 -15.18 -16.54 -9.02
N ASN A 110 -14.09 -17.11 -9.51
CA ASN A 110 -13.45 -16.72 -10.76
C ASN A 110 -13.08 -15.23 -10.82
N ASP A 111 -12.68 -14.67 -9.69
CA ASP A 111 -12.33 -13.26 -9.57
C ASP A 111 -10.80 -13.08 -9.44
N VAL A 112 -10.06 -13.66 -10.38
CA VAL A 112 -8.60 -13.66 -10.37
C VAL A 112 -8.06 -12.51 -11.20
N LEU A 113 -7.08 -11.81 -10.64
CA LEU A 113 -6.37 -10.70 -11.27
C LEU A 113 -4.95 -11.12 -11.62
N ASP A 114 -4.44 -10.55 -12.71
CA ASP A 114 -3.03 -10.57 -13.06
C ASP A 114 -2.47 -9.16 -13.05
N THR A 115 -1.15 -9.04 -13.01
CA THR A 115 -0.47 -7.76 -13.11
C THR A 115 0.44 -7.74 -14.34
N VAL A 116 0.29 -6.73 -15.18
CA VAL A 116 1.24 -6.42 -16.23
C VAL A 116 2.19 -5.33 -15.75
N TYR A 117 3.48 -5.54 -15.95
CA TYR A 117 4.55 -4.63 -15.53
C TYR A 117 5.04 -3.80 -16.71
N VAL A 118 4.84 -2.50 -16.63
CA VAL A 118 5.20 -1.57 -17.71
C VAL A 118 6.39 -0.72 -17.27
N PRO A 119 7.56 -0.85 -17.94
CA PRO A 119 8.74 -0.05 -17.64
C PRO A 119 8.50 1.45 -17.86
N TYR A 120 9.15 2.27 -17.04
CA TYR A 120 9.12 3.72 -17.21
C TYR A 120 9.86 4.16 -18.49
N ALA A 121 9.18 4.94 -19.30
CA ALA A 121 9.77 5.57 -20.47
C ALA A 121 10.01 7.06 -20.19
N LYS A 122 11.24 7.55 -20.43
CA LYS A 122 11.62 8.97 -20.17
C LYS A 122 10.67 9.99 -20.80
N LYS A 123 10.07 9.66 -21.96
CA LYS A 123 9.09 10.52 -22.65
C LYS A 123 7.80 10.73 -21.83
N GLN A 124 7.48 9.87 -20.86
CA GLN A 124 6.34 10.05 -19.97
C GLN A 124 6.53 11.26 -19.07
N ASN A 125 7.77 11.56 -18.69
CA ASN A 125 8.15 12.73 -17.88
C ASN A 125 7.25 12.93 -16.66
N ASP A 126 6.94 11.85 -15.95
CA ASP A 126 6.05 11.81 -14.79
C ASP A 126 6.76 11.14 -13.61
N PRO A 127 7.03 11.89 -12.53
CA PRO A 127 7.78 11.37 -11.39
C PRO A 127 7.02 10.28 -10.62
N VAL A 128 5.69 10.32 -10.61
CA VAL A 128 4.85 9.30 -9.96
C VAL A 128 5.01 7.97 -10.69
N LEU A 129 4.92 7.98 -12.01
CA LEU A 129 5.10 6.78 -12.82
C LEU A 129 6.52 6.24 -12.77
N LYS A 130 7.52 7.14 -12.63
CA LYS A 130 8.90 6.72 -12.42
C LYS A 130 9.05 5.99 -11.09
N GLU A 131 8.52 6.54 -10.01
CA GLU A 131 8.56 5.94 -8.67
C GLU A 131 7.81 4.60 -8.65
N ARG A 132 6.60 4.53 -9.23
CA ARG A 132 5.84 3.30 -9.35
C ARG A 132 6.64 2.20 -10.07
N ALA A 133 7.22 2.52 -11.23
CA ALA A 133 8.04 1.56 -11.96
C ALA A 133 9.28 1.12 -11.17
N GLU A 134 9.84 2.00 -10.37
CA GLU A 134 11.03 1.73 -9.56
C GLU A 134 10.79 0.72 -8.43
N TYR A 135 9.57 0.66 -7.89
CA TYR A 135 9.22 -0.24 -6.78
C TYR A 135 8.30 -1.39 -7.21
N GLU A 136 7.35 -1.16 -8.10
CA GLU A 136 6.32 -2.15 -8.46
C GLU A 136 6.82 -3.20 -9.48
N LEU A 137 7.85 -2.90 -10.28
CA LEU A 137 8.35 -3.86 -11.26
C LEU A 137 9.24 -4.93 -10.59
N PRO A 138 9.22 -6.17 -11.11
CA PRO A 138 10.14 -7.20 -10.65
C PRO A 138 11.59 -6.73 -10.79
N THR A 139 12.40 -6.89 -9.74
CA THR A 139 13.84 -6.58 -9.82
C THR A 139 14.52 -7.39 -10.93
N ALA A 140 15.46 -6.74 -11.63
CA ALA A 140 16.17 -7.36 -12.75
C ALA A 140 17.05 -8.53 -12.32
N ASP A 141 17.57 -8.51 -11.09
CA ASP A 141 18.39 -9.58 -10.51
C ASP A 141 17.50 -10.61 -9.82
N PRO A 142 17.36 -11.82 -10.37
CA PRO A 142 16.53 -12.86 -9.76
C PRO A 142 17.00 -13.30 -8.36
N SER A 143 18.28 -13.14 -8.04
CA SER A 143 18.82 -13.49 -6.71
C SER A 143 18.35 -12.56 -5.60
N LYS A 144 17.79 -11.42 -5.97
CA LYS A 144 17.23 -10.43 -5.05
C LYS A 144 15.71 -10.50 -4.93
N ARG A 145 15.10 -11.52 -5.55
CA ARG A 145 13.66 -11.76 -5.47
C ARG A 145 13.35 -12.67 -4.31
N GLY A 146 12.40 -12.27 -3.50
CA GLY A 146 11.79 -13.14 -2.50
C GLY A 146 10.90 -14.20 -3.13
N THR A 147 10.31 -15.02 -2.30
CA THR A 147 9.39 -16.08 -2.72
C THR A 147 8.03 -15.91 -2.06
N VAL A 148 6.97 -16.23 -2.79
CA VAL A 148 5.60 -16.26 -2.27
C VAL A 148 5.14 -17.71 -2.22
N GLN A 149 4.59 -18.11 -1.09
CA GLN A 149 3.95 -19.42 -0.91
C GLN A 149 2.57 -19.23 -0.29
N TYR A 150 1.68 -20.19 -0.52
CA TYR A 150 0.35 -20.19 0.08
C TYR A 150 0.24 -21.36 1.04
N VAL A 151 -0.06 -21.04 2.31
CA VAL A 151 -0.10 -21.99 3.42
C VAL A 151 -1.54 -22.23 3.81
N PRO A 152 -2.04 -23.48 3.71
CA PRO A 152 -3.41 -23.79 4.15
C PRO A 152 -3.52 -23.69 5.67
N TYR A 153 -4.65 -23.18 6.14
CA TYR A 153 -4.95 -23.13 7.58
C TYR A 153 -6.45 -23.29 7.85
N THR A 154 -6.76 -23.59 9.09
CA THR A 154 -8.14 -23.61 9.60
C THR A 154 -8.36 -22.35 10.43
N THR A 155 -9.43 -21.62 10.16
CA THR A 155 -9.76 -20.39 10.88
C THR A 155 -10.18 -20.66 12.32
N ILE A 156 -10.22 -19.60 13.16
CA ILE A 156 -10.72 -19.68 14.54
C ILE A 156 -12.15 -20.22 14.65
N LEU A 157 -12.94 -20.14 13.58
CA LEU A 157 -14.30 -20.69 13.52
C LEU A 157 -14.36 -22.14 13.05
N GLY A 158 -13.21 -22.77 12.78
CA GLY A 158 -13.12 -24.14 12.30
C GLY A 158 -13.29 -24.30 10.80
N ASP A 159 -13.38 -23.20 10.03
CA ASP A 159 -13.47 -23.26 8.57
C ASP A 159 -12.11 -23.66 7.98
N SER A 160 -12.07 -24.69 7.16
CA SER A 160 -10.91 -25.14 6.42
C SER A 160 -10.92 -24.61 4.97
N GLY A 161 -9.81 -24.79 4.26
CA GLY A 161 -9.71 -24.37 2.86
C GLY A 161 -9.37 -22.87 2.68
N HIS A 162 -8.96 -22.24 3.75
CA HIS A 162 -8.34 -20.91 3.71
C HIS A 162 -6.83 -21.02 3.51
N TYR A 163 -6.25 -19.98 2.91
CA TYR A 163 -4.82 -19.85 2.72
C TYR A 163 -4.31 -18.54 3.29
N LEU A 164 -3.07 -18.58 3.75
CA LEU A 164 -2.27 -17.39 3.98
C LEU A 164 -1.29 -17.26 2.81
N GLY A 165 -1.17 -16.08 2.23
CA GLY A 165 -0.03 -15.77 1.37
C GLY A 165 1.15 -15.40 2.26
N VAL A 166 2.29 -16.05 2.08
CA VAL A 166 3.52 -15.76 2.83
C VAL A 166 4.62 -15.38 1.86
N TYR A 167 5.04 -14.12 1.91
CA TYR A 167 6.23 -13.64 1.23
C TYR A 167 7.44 -13.79 2.15
N LEU A 168 8.46 -14.46 1.66
CA LEU A 168 9.76 -14.59 2.29
C LEU A 168 10.78 -13.76 1.49
N PRO A 169 11.58 -12.88 2.14
CA PRO A 169 12.55 -12.06 1.44
C PRO A 169 13.64 -12.90 0.78
N ALA A 170 14.36 -12.34 -0.18
CA ALA A 170 15.47 -13.01 -0.83
C ALA A 170 16.48 -13.51 0.20
N ASN A 171 16.95 -14.75 0.02
CA ASN A 171 17.86 -15.42 0.93
C ASN A 171 17.32 -15.59 2.37
N TYR A 172 16.01 -15.78 2.51
CA TYR A 172 15.41 -16.09 3.81
C TYR A 172 16.12 -17.27 4.48
N ASP A 173 16.59 -17.05 5.72
CA ASP A 173 17.25 -18.07 6.54
C ASP A 173 16.37 -18.38 7.77
N PRO A 174 15.81 -19.60 7.86
CA PRO A 174 14.98 -19.99 9.02
C PRO A 174 15.79 -20.12 10.31
N HIS A 175 17.13 -20.08 10.27
CA HIS A 175 18.02 -20.21 11.41
C HIS A 175 18.80 -18.93 11.74
N ARG A 176 18.45 -17.81 11.10
CA ARG A 176 19.03 -16.50 11.41
C ARG A 176 18.87 -16.19 12.91
N ALA A 177 19.92 -15.65 13.54
CA ALA A 177 19.92 -15.36 14.98
C ALA A 177 18.89 -14.26 15.34
N GLU A 178 18.82 -13.20 14.52
CA GLU A 178 17.82 -12.14 14.68
C GLU A 178 16.58 -12.51 13.85
N PRO A 179 15.42 -12.79 14.46
CA PRO A 179 14.18 -13.09 13.73
C PRO A 179 13.79 -11.97 12.76
N TYR A 180 13.17 -12.33 11.64
CA TYR A 180 12.68 -11.35 10.68
C TYR A 180 11.49 -10.57 11.28
N LYS A 181 11.43 -9.27 11.05
CA LYS A 181 10.22 -8.49 11.31
C LYS A 181 9.12 -8.94 10.35
N VAL A 182 7.85 -8.86 10.79
CA VAL A 182 6.72 -9.41 10.05
C VAL A 182 5.55 -8.43 9.96
N ALA A 183 5.03 -8.24 8.75
CA ALA A 183 3.83 -7.47 8.51
C ALA A 183 2.67 -8.37 8.08
N TYR A 184 1.52 -8.22 8.73
CA TYR A 184 0.27 -8.92 8.44
C TYR A 184 -0.65 -7.98 7.66
N LEU A 185 -1.07 -8.40 6.45
CA LEU A 185 -1.83 -7.57 5.53
C LEU A 185 -3.22 -8.18 5.27
N ALA A 186 -4.25 -7.34 5.38
CA ALA A 186 -5.64 -7.74 5.21
C ALA A 186 -6.30 -7.02 4.03
N HIS A 187 -6.88 -7.79 3.10
CA HIS A 187 -7.52 -7.28 1.89
C HIS A 187 -8.84 -6.54 2.15
N GLY A 188 -9.39 -5.89 1.12
CA GLY A 188 -10.70 -5.26 1.11
C GLY A 188 -11.86 -6.26 0.95
N ILE A 189 -13.11 -5.75 0.93
CA ILE A 189 -14.29 -6.54 0.60
C ILE A 189 -14.11 -7.17 -0.80
N PHE A 190 -14.57 -8.41 -0.97
CA PHE A 190 -14.45 -9.22 -2.19
C PHE A 190 -13.00 -9.55 -2.61
N GLY A 191 -12.03 -9.22 -1.79
CA GLY A 191 -10.65 -9.62 -1.98
C GLY A 191 -10.32 -10.98 -1.34
N ASP A 192 -9.05 -11.38 -1.47
CA ASP A 192 -8.50 -12.56 -0.80
C ASP A 192 -7.00 -12.38 -0.49
N GLU A 193 -6.36 -13.44 -0.01
CA GLU A 193 -4.95 -13.48 0.34
C GLU A 193 -4.00 -13.16 -0.82
N THR A 194 -4.48 -13.14 -2.07
CA THR A 194 -3.65 -12.80 -3.24
C THR A 194 -3.56 -11.30 -3.51
N ASP A 195 -4.42 -10.47 -2.91
CA ASP A 195 -4.57 -9.05 -3.24
C ASP A 195 -3.29 -8.23 -3.04
N PHE A 196 -2.60 -8.44 -1.93
CA PHE A 196 -1.34 -7.76 -1.69
C PHE A 196 -0.16 -8.41 -2.43
N MET A 197 -0.27 -9.69 -2.76
CA MET A 197 0.80 -10.40 -3.48
C MET A 197 0.83 -10.08 -4.97
N VAL A 198 -0.33 -9.87 -5.61
CA VAL A 198 -0.44 -9.69 -7.06
C VAL A 198 -0.84 -8.25 -7.43
N PRO A 199 -2.10 -7.78 -7.25
CA PRO A 199 -2.47 -6.44 -7.70
C PRO A 199 -1.78 -5.30 -6.95
N ALA A 200 -1.46 -5.47 -5.68
CA ALA A 200 -0.73 -4.46 -4.90
C ALA A 200 0.80 -4.58 -5.01
N ASN A 201 1.33 -5.62 -5.65
CA ASN A 201 2.76 -5.79 -5.94
C ASN A 201 3.70 -5.79 -4.72
N VAL A 202 3.23 -6.13 -3.52
CA VAL A 202 4.02 -6.07 -2.29
C VAL A 202 5.34 -6.87 -2.37
N PRO A 203 5.41 -8.07 -2.97
CA PRO A 203 6.67 -8.78 -3.14
C PRO A 203 7.72 -7.96 -3.90
N ASN A 204 7.35 -7.40 -5.07
CA ASN A 204 8.30 -6.59 -5.86
C ASN A 204 8.71 -5.31 -5.13
N ILE A 205 7.78 -4.67 -4.42
CA ILE A 205 8.05 -3.46 -3.63
C ILE A 205 9.10 -3.77 -2.57
N LEU A 206 8.95 -4.85 -1.83
CA LEU A 206 9.89 -5.24 -0.78
C LEU A 206 11.23 -5.70 -1.35
N ASP A 207 11.23 -6.46 -2.45
CA ASP A 207 12.46 -6.85 -3.14
C ASP A 207 13.30 -5.64 -3.56
N ASN A 208 12.65 -4.65 -4.17
CA ASN A 208 13.31 -3.43 -4.61
C ASN A 208 13.79 -2.57 -3.44
N MET A 209 13.00 -2.40 -2.38
CA MET A 209 13.39 -1.65 -1.20
C MET A 209 14.54 -2.32 -0.44
N THR A 210 14.46 -3.64 -0.24
CA THR A 210 15.53 -4.41 0.42
C THR A 210 16.82 -4.34 -0.39
N ALA A 211 16.74 -4.47 -1.73
CA ALA A 211 17.90 -4.36 -2.60
C ALA A 211 18.58 -2.98 -2.56
N LYS A 212 17.82 -1.92 -2.24
CA LYS A 212 18.33 -0.54 -2.05
C LYS A 212 18.76 -0.24 -0.62
N GLY A 213 18.50 -1.13 0.34
CA GLY A 213 18.75 -0.90 1.76
C GLY A 213 17.78 0.10 2.42
N GLU A 214 16.61 0.30 1.83
CA GLU A 214 15.59 1.22 2.33
C GLU A 214 14.70 0.59 3.40
N ILE A 215 14.63 -0.74 3.43
CA ILE A 215 13.99 -1.53 4.48
C ILE A 215 14.83 -2.77 4.76
N GLU A 216 14.82 -3.24 5.99
CA GLU A 216 15.39 -4.54 6.32
C GLU A 216 14.56 -5.70 5.73
N PRO A 217 15.18 -6.87 5.47
CA PRO A 217 14.46 -8.05 5.01
C PRO A 217 13.26 -8.36 5.92
N THR A 218 12.06 -8.30 5.36
CA THR A 218 10.79 -8.38 6.08
C THR A 218 9.94 -9.52 5.54
N VAL A 219 9.35 -10.31 6.41
CA VAL A 219 8.32 -11.31 6.06
C VAL A 219 6.97 -10.63 5.96
N VAL A 220 6.17 -10.99 4.96
CA VAL A 220 4.78 -10.51 4.86
C VAL A 220 3.83 -11.70 4.84
N VAL A 221 2.76 -11.58 5.60
CA VAL A 221 1.67 -12.55 5.65
C VAL A 221 0.38 -11.88 5.22
N THR A 222 -0.25 -12.38 4.17
CA THR A 222 -1.57 -11.91 3.77
C THR A 222 -2.64 -12.87 4.24
N MET A 223 -3.78 -12.34 4.65
CA MET A 223 -4.86 -13.09 5.28
C MET A 223 -6.22 -12.76 4.68
N GLY A 224 -7.15 -13.71 4.74
CA GLY A 224 -8.55 -13.49 4.41
C GLY A 224 -9.32 -12.81 5.54
N ASN A 225 -10.32 -12.00 5.17
CA ASN A 225 -11.24 -11.32 6.09
C ASN A 225 -12.65 -11.94 6.09
N HIS A 226 -12.87 -13.01 5.35
CA HIS A 226 -14.16 -13.70 5.24
C HIS A 226 -14.09 -15.07 5.90
N PHE A 227 -15.18 -15.50 6.53
CA PHE A 227 -15.19 -16.65 7.45
C PHE A 227 -16.24 -17.69 7.15
N THR A 228 -17.19 -17.49 6.28
CA THR A 228 -18.21 -18.51 6.00
C THR A 228 -18.06 -19.05 4.59
N GLY A 229 -17.78 -20.33 4.49
CA GLY A 229 -17.46 -21.04 3.24
C GLY A 229 -18.56 -21.10 2.19
N THR A 230 -19.72 -20.49 2.37
CA THR A 230 -20.87 -20.67 1.47
C THR A 230 -21.55 -19.40 1.00
N SER A 231 -21.27 -18.24 1.58
CA SER A 231 -21.95 -16.99 1.26
C SER A 231 -20.96 -15.89 0.88
N LEU A 232 -21.07 -15.39 -0.34
CA LEU A 232 -20.27 -14.32 -0.91
C LEU A 232 -20.81 -12.93 -0.60
N GLY A 233 -21.73 -12.81 0.36
CA GLY A 233 -22.31 -11.55 0.76
C GLY A 233 -21.57 -10.87 1.91
N PHE A 234 -21.94 -9.63 2.22
CA PHE A 234 -21.45 -8.88 3.38
C PHE A 234 -21.57 -9.64 4.71
N ALA A 235 -22.48 -10.61 4.80
CA ALA A 235 -22.67 -11.45 5.97
C ALA A 235 -21.48 -12.38 6.29
N SER A 236 -20.62 -12.66 5.29
CA SER A 236 -19.41 -13.48 5.51
C SER A 236 -18.25 -12.67 6.13
N TYR A 237 -18.34 -11.35 6.16
CA TYR A 237 -17.32 -10.47 6.71
C TYR A 237 -17.64 -10.10 8.15
N ASN A 238 -16.67 -10.31 9.05
CA ASN A 238 -16.79 -9.96 10.45
C ASN A 238 -15.43 -9.48 10.97
N GLN A 239 -15.32 -8.19 11.25
CA GLN A 239 -14.06 -7.57 11.69
C GLN A 239 -13.56 -8.13 13.03
N THR A 240 -14.47 -8.45 13.94
CA THR A 240 -14.10 -9.04 15.23
C THR A 240 -13.55 -10.45 15.05
N ASN A 241 -14.20 -11.27 14.23
CA ASN A 241 -13.69 -12.60 13.90
C ASN A 241 -12.35 -12.53 13.17
N ALA A 242 -12.17 -11.55 12.25
CA ALA A 242 -10.90 -11.34 11.56
C ALA A 242 -9.78 -10.96 12.53
N ALA A 243 -10.03 -10.04 13.45
CA ALA A 243 -9.08 -9.65 14.47
C ALA A 243 -8.72 -10.81 15.42
N ASN A 244 -9.72 -11.57 15.88
CA ASN A 244 -9.51 -12.74 16.73
C ASN A 244 -8.74 -13.84 15.98
N ASN A 245 -9.10 -14.11 14.73
CA ASN A 245 -8.42 -15.09 13.88
C ASN A 245 -6.96 -14.72 13.65
N LEU A 246 -6.68 -13.45 13.39
CA LEU A 246 -5.31 -12.95 13.26
C LEU A 246 -4.50 -13.24 14.53
N VAL A 247 -4.99 -12.81 15.68
CA VAL A 247 -4.19 -12.84 16.91
C VAL A 247 -4.14 -14.23 17.54
N GLN A 248 -5.23 -14.99 17.48
CA GLN A 248 -5.34 -16.28 18.20
C GLN A 248 -5.03 -17.50 17.32
N THR A 249 -5.03 -17.34 15.98
CA THR A 249 -4.79 -18.46 15.06
C THR A 249 -3.58 -18.18 14.15
N ILE A 250 -3.58 -17.05 13.43
CA ILE A 250 -2.58 -16.78 12.39
C ILE A 250 -1.22 -16.46 13.01
N LEU A 251 -1.15 -15.56 13.99
CA LEU A 251 0.11 -15.22 14.65
C LEU A 251 0.82 -16.45 15.19
N PRO A 252 0.18 -17.28 16.04
CA PRO A 252 0.83 -18.49 16.57
C PRO A 252 1.25 -19.47 15.49
N LEU A 253 0.46 -19.60 14.40
CA LEU A 253 0.80 -20.47 13.28
C LEU A 253 2.07 -19.98 12.56
N ILE A 254 2.16 -18.70 12.27
CA ILE A 254 3.31 -18.12 11.58
C ILE A 254 4.57 -18.16 12.46
N GLU A 255 4.46 -17.82 13.73
CA GLU A 255 5.58 -17.82 14.68
C GLU A 255 6.11 -19.23 14.98
N ALA A 256 5.27 -20.25 14.88
CA ALA A 256 5.69 -21.65 15.03
C ALA A 256 6.41 -22.22 13.80
N ASN A 257 6.18 -21.64 12.60
CA ASN A 257 6.67 -22.20 11.33
C ASN A 257 7.73 -21.35 10.63
N TYR A 258 7.88 -20.09 11.02
CA TYR A 258 8.82 -19.15 10.42
C TYR A 258 9.64 -18.43 11.48
N ASN A 259 10.87 -18.10 11.13
CA ASN A 259 11.77 -17.34 11.99
C ASN A 259 11.39 -15.85 11.97
N VAL A 260 10.26 -15.50 12.60
CA VAL A 260 9.75 -14.14 12.69
C VAL A 260 9.71 -13.64 14.13
N SER A 261 9.75 -12.32 14.28
CA SER A 261 9.70 -11.67 15.59
C SER A 261 8.38 -11.95 16.29
N THR A 262 8.47 -12.33 17.56
CA THR A 262 7.34 -12.45 18.49
C THR A 262 7.13 -11.18 19.31
N GLU A 263 8.04 -10.22 19.17
CA GLU A 263 7.98 -8.94 19.86
C GLU A 263 7.04 -7.97 19.14
N ARG A 264 6.33 -7.15 19.92
CA ARG A 264 5.44 -6.11 19.42
C ARG A 264 6.16 -5.17 18.42
N ALA A 265 7.40 -4.79 18.74
CA ALA A 265 8.24 -3.91 17.93
C ALA A 265 8.59 -4.49 16.55
N GLY A 266 8.60 -5.80 16.40
CA GLY A 266 8.85 -6.50 15.15
C GLY A 266 7.58 -6.91 14.40
N ARG A 267 6.38 -6.48 14.86
CA ARG A 267 5.11 -6.81 14.22
C ARG A 267 4.39 -5.58 13.69
N ALA A 268 3.86 -5.68 12.48
CA ALA A 268 3.01 -4.68 11.87
C ALA A 268 1.68 -5.29 11.39
N TYR A 269 0.62 -4.51 11.45
CA TYR A 269 -0.64 -4.78 10.77
C TYR A 269 -0.91 -3.69 9.74
N ALA A 270 -1.35 -4.06 8.54
CA ALA A 270 -1.93 -3.10 7.61
C ALA A 270 -3.09 -3.72 6.84
N GLY A 271 -3.96 -2.86 6.30
CA GLY A 271 -5.09 -3.36 5.54
C GLY A 271 -5.66 -2.33 4.58
N PHE A 272 -6.26 -2.84 3.50
CA PHE A 272 -6.93 -2.04 2.49
C PHE A 272 -8.44 -2.09 2.70
N SER A 273 -9.13 -0.94 2.57
CA SER A 273 -10.58 -0.86 2.63
C SER A 273 -11.14 -1.52 3.90
N TYR A 274 -11.88 -2.59 3.76
CA TYR A 274 -12.39 -3.37 4.89
C TYR A 274 -11.27 -3.91 5.81
N GLY A 275 -10.14 -4.32 5.24
CA GLY A 275 -8.95 -4.70 6.01
C GLY A 275 -8.38 -3.52 6.83
N GLY A 276 -8.39 -2.30 6.26
CA GLY A 276 -8.04 -1.08 6.99
C GLY A 276 -9.00 -0.81 8.16
N MET A 277 -10.30 -0.99 7.95
CA MET A 277 -11.31 -0.87 9.01
C MET A 277 -11.13 -1.94 10.10
N THR A 278 -10.80 -3.18 9.69
CA THR A 278 -10.49 -4.29 10.62
C THR A 278 -9.30 -3.94 11.52
N GLY A 279 -8.31 -3.20 11.01
CA GLY A 279 -7.20 -2.68 11.81
C GLY A 279 -7.64 -1.85 13.02
N GLY A 280 -8.77 -1.14 12.92
CA GLY A 280 -9.38 -0.43 14.04
C GLY A 280 -9.87 -1.39 15.14
N VAL A 281 -10.39 -2.55 14.76
CA VAL A 281 -10.80 -3.58 15.72
C VAL A 281 -9.59 -4.29 16.32
N VAL A 282 -8.55 -4.54 15.49
CA VAL A 282 -7.28 -5.13 15.98
C VAL A 282 -6.64 -4.23 17.03
N ILE A 283 -6.44 -2.94 16.76
CA ILE A 283 -5.79 -2.04 17.71
C ILE A 283 -6.62 -1.82 18.97
N LYS A 284 -7.96 -1.81 18.84
CA LYS A 284 -8.87 -1.67 19.98
C LYS A 284 -8.85 -2.89 20.91
N ASN A 285 -8.91 -4.10 20.35
CA ASN A 285 -9.05 -5.33 21.13
C ASN A 285 -7.68 -5.91 21.54
N TYR A 286 -6.62 -5.62 20.78
CA TYR A 286 -5.27 -6.15 20.96
C TYR A 286 -4.20 -5.03 20.85
N PRO A 287 -4.27 -3.98 21.67
CA PRO A 287 -3.45 -2.76 21.52
C PRO A 287 -1.95 -3.01 21.68
N THR A 288 -1.57 -4.08 22.39
CA THR A 288 -0.17 -4.43 22.68
C THR A 288 0.44 -5.45 21.72
N THR A 289 -0.28 -5.85 20.66
CA THR A 289 0.19 -6.91 19.76
C THR A 289 1.10 -6.39 18.65
N PHE A 290 0.82 -5.21 18.11
CA PHE A 290 1.54 -4.59 17.01
C PHE A 290 2.05 -3.21 17.39
N ALA A 291 3.22 -2.82 16.87
CA ALA A 291 3.73 -1.46 17.03
C ALA A 291 3.40 -0.55 15.85
N PHE A 292 3.09 -1.12 14.68
CA PHE A 292 2.83 -0.39 13.44
C PHE A 292 1.46 -0.77 12.87
N TYR A 293 0.68 0.25 12.50
CA TYR A 293 -0.62 0.07 11.85
C TYR A 293 -0.70 0.89 10.57
N GLY A 294 -1.14 0.25 9.49
CA GLY A 294 -1.41 0.89 8.19
C GLY A 294 -2.89 0.78 7.80
N HIS A 295 -3.56 1.89 7.59
CA HIS A 295 -4.95 1.96 7.15
C HIS A 295 -5.01 2.54 5.74
N PHE A 296 -5.10 1.67 4.72
CA PHE A 296 -5.10 2.04 3.30
C PHE A 296 -6.53 2.11 2.81
N SER A 297 -7.03 3.30 2.47
CA SER A 297 -8.40 3.55 2.00
C SER A 297 -9.49 2.92 2.90
N GLY A 298 -9.21 2.78 4.21
CA GLY A 298 -10.09 2.12 5.17
C GLY A 298 -9.88 2.66 6.58
N ASN A 299 -10.69 3.64 6.99
CA ASN A 299 -10.53 4.32 8.26
C ASN A 299 -10.94 3.45 9.45
N PRO A 300 -10.16 3.39 10.54
CA PRO A 300 -10.59 2.78 11.78
C PRO A 300 -11.75 3.57 12.41
N SER A 301 -12.73 2.85 12.94
CA SER A 301 -13.83 3.45 13.71
C SER A 301 -13.55 3.33 15.19
N LEU A 302 -13.08 4.41 15.81
CA LEU A 302 -12.68 4.46 17.22
C LEU A 302 -13.38 5.63 17.92
N THR A 303 -13.88 5.38 19.11
CA THR A 303 -14.45 6.41 20.00
C THR A 303 -13.35 7.11 20.81
N ALA A 304 -13.65 8.23 21.43
CA ALA A 304 -12.72 8.89 22.35
C ALA A 304 -12.25 7.96 23.49
N GLN A 305 -13.16 7.10 23.98
CA GLN A 305 -12.82 6.11 25.01
C GLN A 305 -11.89 5.02 24.48
N ASP A 306 -12.06 4.60 23.20
CA ASP A 306 -11.15 3.61 22.58
C ASP A 306 -9.72 4.17 22.50
N TYR A 307 -9.54 5.43 22.11
CA TYR A 307 -8.22 6.07 22.10
C TYR A 307 -7.57 6.12 23.49
N ALA A 308 -8.37 6.46 24.53
CA ALA A 308 -7.88 6.46 25.91
C ALA A 308 -7.47 5.05 26.37
N ASN A 309 -8.30 4.04 26.11
CA ASN A 309 -8.02 2.64 26.46
C ASN A 309 -6.77 2.11 25.76
N ILE A 310 -6.58 2.45 24.46
CA ILE A 310 -5.37 2.11 23.70
C ILE A 310 -4.15 2.77 24.35
N SER A 311 -4.26 4.06 24.71
CA SER A 311 -3.17 4.79 25.36
C SER A 311 -2.79 4.19 26.72
N ASP A 312 -3.77 3.81 27.51
CA ASP A 312 -3.53 3.20 28.83
C ASP A 312 -2.89 1.81 28.68
N ALA A 313 -3.33 1.01 27.70
CA ALA A 313 -2.80 -0.33 27.50
C ALA A 313 -1.39 -0.34 26.89
N VAL A 314 -1.10 0.58 25.95
CA VAL A 314 0.22 0.71 25.31
C VAL A 314 1.22 1.41 26.24
N GLY A 315 0.75 2.33 27.08
CA GLY A 315 1.60 3.07 28.02
C GLY A 315 2.63 3.94 27.32
N ASP A 316 3.88 3.80 27.71
CA ASP A 316 5.02 4.54 27.14
C ASP A 316 5.64 3.85 25.91
N ASP A 317 5.11 2.67 25.52
CA ASP A 317 5.56 1.94 24.35
C ASP A 317 5.21 2.68 23.06
N ASP A 318 6.02 2.44 22.06
CA ASP A 318 5.87 3.06 20.75
C ASP A 318 4.71 2.47 19.96
N LEU A 319 3.88 3.35 19.41
CA LEU A 319 2.83 3.03 18.46
C LEU A 319 2.87 4.00 17.30
N PHE A 320 2.88 3.46 16.09
CA PHE A 320 2.82 4.23 14.87
C PHE A 320 1.58 3.88 14.04
N VAL A 321 0.85 4.91 13.60
CA VAL A 321 -0.34 4.74 12.75
C VAL A 321 -0.21 5.54 11.46
N PHE A 322 -0.31 4.84 10.35
CA PHE A 322 -0.36 5.41 9.01
C PHE A 322 -1.78 5.30 8.43
N LEU A 323 -2.27 6.40 7.85
CA LEU A 323 -3.55 6.41 7.15
C LEU A 323 -3.38 7.05 5.77
N GLY A 324 -3.99 6.46 4.76
CA GLY A 324 -3.91 7.02 3.40
C GLY A 324 -5.06 6.61 2.52
N ASN A 325 -5.24 7.34 1.41
CA ASN A 325 -6.21 7.02 0.37
C ASN A 325 -5.72 7.46 -1.02
N GLY A 326 -6.45 7.04 -2.04
CA GLY A 326 -6.27 7.57 -3.40
C GLY A 326 -6.90 8.97 -3.55
N VAL A 327 -6.32 9.80 -4.41
CA VAL A 327 -6.83 11.16 -4.67
C VAL A 327 -8.24 11.17 -5.26
N PHE A 328 -8.63 10.08 -5.92
CA PHE A 328 -9.98 9.93 -6.50
C PHE A 328 -11.01 9.42 -5.50
N GLU A 329 -10.61 9.14 -4.27
CA GLU A 329 -11.51 8.74 -3.17
C GLU A 329 -11.97 9.92 -2.31
N GLY A 330 -11.41 11.10 -2.51
CA GLY A 330 -11.74 12.33 -1.78
C GLY A 330 -10.56 12.93 -1.03
N SER A 331 -10.85 13.82 -0.09
CA SER A 331 -9.83 14.52 0.72
C SER A 331 -9.25 13.62 1.81
N LEU A 332 -8.13 14.08 2.43
CA LEU A 332 -7.52 13.46 3.61
C LEU A 332 -8.12 13.92 4.95
N ASP A 333 -9.23 14.65 4.94
CA ASP A 333 -9.74 15.29 6.16
C ASP A 333 -10.08 14.27 7.26
N ALA A 334 -10.73 13.18 6.88
CA ALA A 334 -11.05 12.09 7.83
C ALA A 334 -9.79 11.40 8.38
N GLN A 335 -8.81 11.08 7.51
CA GLN A 335 -7.55 10.48 7.89
C GLN A 335 -6.74 11.42 8.82
N ASN A 336 -6.72 12.72 8.49
CA ASN A 336 -6.05 13.72 9.31
C ASN A 336 -6.71 13.85 10.69
N ALA A 337 -8.03 13.81 10.78
CA ALA A 337 -8.74 13.84 12.05
C ALA A 337 -8.38 12.63 12.93
N ILE A 338 -8.40 11.43 12.36
CA ILE A 338 -8.01 10.19 13.05
C ILE A 338 -6.54 10.25 13.49
N ALA A 339 -5.63 10.65 12.61
CA ALA A 339 -4.21 10.82 12.95
C ALA A 339 -4.01 11.83 14.09
N ASN A 340 -4.78 12.91 14.12
CA ASN A 340 -4.72 13.89 15.20
C ASN A 340 -5.20 13.31 16.53
N ASN A 341 -6.21 12.42 16.54
CA ASN A 341 -6.65 11.73 17.74
C ASN A 341 -5.54 10.83 18.32
N PHE A 342 -4.83 10.06 17.47
CA PHE A 342 -3.67 9.29 17.94
C PHE A 342 -2.54 10.20 18.49
N ARG A 343 -2.25 11.30 17.78
CA ARG A 343 -1.24 12.27 18.24
C ARG A 343 -1.63 12.93 19.57
N ALA A 344 -2.91 13.16 19.82
CA ALA A 344 -3.40 13.69 21.09
C ALA A 344 -3.16 12.73 22.26
N GLN A 345 -3.04 11.42 21.98
CA GLN A 345 -2.64 10.41 22.96
C GLN A 345 -1.11 10.25 23.09
N GLY A 346 -0.32 11.01 22.33
CA GLY A 346 1.14 10.93 22.33
C GLY A 346 1.73 9.96 21.32
N PHE A 347 0.92 9.30 20.49
CA PHE A 347 1.38 8.35 19.47
C PHE A 347 1.83 9.03 18.17
N ALA A 348 2.75 8.39 17.47
CA ALA A 348 3.12 8.80 16.12
C ALA A 348 2.03 8.44 15.11
N ALA A 349 1.70 9.39 14.24
CA ALA A 349 0.77 9.11 13.14
C ALA A 349 1.14 9.94 11.91
N ALA A 350 0.94 9.37 10.72
CA ALA A 350 1.15 10.02 9.46
C ALA A 350 -0.01 9.78 8.49
N THR A 351 -0.18 10.70 7.54
CA THR A 351 -1.18 10.57 6.49
C THR A 351 -0.56 10.77 5.12
N ALA A 352 -1.05 10.05 4.11
CA ALA A 352 -0.61 10.26 2.73
C ALA A 352 -1.78 10.08 1.74
N GLN A 353 -1.63 10.72 0.58
CA GLN A 353 -2.54 10.55 -0.54
C GLN A 353 -1.72 10.22 -1.79
N VAL A 354 -2.18 9.23 -2.56
CA VAL A 354 -1.52 8.79 -3.77
C VAL A 354 -2.41 8.96 -5.00
N PRO A 355 -1.85 9.12 -6.20
CA PRO A 355 -2.64 9.11 -7.44
C PRO A 355 -3.27 7.74 -7.68
N GLY A 356 -4.54 7.60 -7.35
CA GLY A 356 -5.27 6.35 -7.46
C GLY A 356 -6.71 6.47 -6.98
N ALA A 357 -7.47 5.41 -7.20
CA ALA A 357 -8.83 5.21 -6.73
C ALA A 357 -8.89 4.09 -5.69
N HIS A 358 -10.08 3.56 -5.43
CA HIS A 358 -10.27 2.48 -4.46
C HIS A 358 -9.94 1.11 -5.07
N ASP A 359 -8.65 0.79 -5.20
CA ASP A 359 -8.17 -0.42 -5.86
C ASP A 359 -6.84 -0.95 -5.29
N GLY A 360 -6.42 -2.15 -5.76
CA GLY A 360 -5.18 -2.79 -5.31
C GLY A 360 -3.91 -2.01 -5.68
N MET A 361 -3.91 -1.26 -6.78
CA MET A 361 -2.76 -0.42 -7.17
C MET A 361 -2.57 0.73 -6.19
N THR A 362 -3.65 1.32 -5.71
CA THR A 362 -3.64 2.34 -4.65
C THR A 362 -3.13 1.73 -3.34
N ALA A 363 -3.57 0.53 -2.99
CA ALA A 363 -3.07 -0.18 -1.80
C ALA A 363 -1.55 -0.41 -1.87
N GLY A 364 -1.02 -0.79 -3.04
CA GLY A 364 0.42 -0.97 -3.27
C GLY A 364 1.21 0.33 -3.14
N GLN A 365 0.72 1.44 -3.68
CA GLN A 365 1.36 2.76 -3.53
C GLN A 365 1.37 3.23 -2.07
N LEU A 366 0.27 3.02 -1.33
CA LEU A 366 0.19 3.35 0.10
C LEU A 366 1.10 2.45 0.93
N PHE A 367 1.17 1.16 0.59
CA PHE A 367 2.12 0.24 1.22
C PHE A 367 3.57 0.67 0.94
N THR A 368 3.89 1.13 -0.27
CA THR A 368 5.22 1.65 -0.62
C THR A 368 5.63 2.80 0.31
N ILE A 369 4.73 3.76 0.52
CA ILE A 369 4.98 4.89 1.43
C ILE A 369 5.11 4.41 2.88
N PHE A 370 4.21 3.55 3.32
CA PHE A 370 4.22 3.00 4.68
C PHE A 370 5.50 2.22 4.96
N ALA A 371 5.88 1.30 4.07
CA ALA A 371 7.06 0.45 4.24
C ALA A 371 8.36 1.25 4.24
N ARG A 372 8.53 2.14 3.25
CA ARG A 372 9.77 2.91 3.07
C ARG A 372 10.04 3.90 4.19
N ASN A 373 8.99 4.55 4.71
CA ASN A 373 9.19 5.72 5.55
C ASN A 373 8.88 5.50 7.03
N TYR A 374 8.11 4.47 7.34
CA TYR A 374 7.58 4.31 8.69
C TYR A 374 7.75 2.91 9.26
N LEU A 375 7.65 1.88 8.42
CA LEU A 375 7.74 0.52 8.88
C LEU A 375 9.14 0.25 9.45
N TRP A 376 9.17 -0.26 10.66
CA TRP A 376 10.37 -0.51 11.46
C TRP A 376 11.17 0.74 11.86
N SER A 377 10.72 1.94 11.50
CA SER A 377 11.39 3.17 11.89
C SER A 377 11.11 3.50 13.36
N GLY A 378 12.17 3.65 14.14
CA GLY A 378 12.11 4.24 15.47
C GLY A 378 11.59 3.35 16.61
N VAL A 379 11.21 2.09 16.38
CA VAL A 379 10.88 1.12 17.45
C VAL A 379 12.14 0.52 18.05
N ASP A 380 13.25 0.51 17.32
CA ASP A 380 14.59 0.18 17.80
C ASP A 380 15.43 1.44 18.07
N SER A 381 14.78 2.59 18.32
CA SER A 381 15.48 3.85 18.56
C SER A 381 16.43 3.67 19.72
N HIS A 382 17.66 4.02 19.48
CA HIS A 382 18.78 3.96 20.43
C HIS A 382 18.33 4.47 21.82
N PRO A 383 18.62 3.76 22.91
CA PRO A 383 18.27 4.20 24.25
C PRO A 383 18.75 5.63 24.48
N GLY A 384 17.82 6.56 24.71
CA GLY A 384 18.11 7.98 24.98
C GLY A 384 17.74 8.96 23.89
N THR A 385 17.22 8.52 22.71
CA THR A 385 16.80 9.42 21.65
C THR A 385 15.27 9.58 21.65
N ALA A 386 14.80 10.76 22.01
CA ALA A 386 13.38 11.08 22.06
C ALA A 386 12.79 11.23 20.64
N ARG A 387 11.51 10.94 20.48
CA ARG A 387 10.82 10.98 19.18
C ARG A 387 10.25 12.35 18.84
N VAL A 388 10.03 12.54 17.54
CA VAL A 388 9.37 13.74 17.01
C VAL A 388 8.20 13.37 16.11
N VAL A 389 7.26 14.31 15.98
CA VAL A 389 6.23 14.32 14.94
C VAL A 389 6.61 15.39 13.94
N VAL A 390 6.70 15.02 12.67
CA VAL A 390 6.90 15.95 11.56
C VAL A 390 5.55 16.25 10.92
N LYS A 391 5.23 17.52 10.74
CA LYS A 391 4.06 17.99 9.97
C LYS A 391 4.56 18.87 8.85
N ALA A 392 3.97 18.74 7.68
CA ALA A 392 4.22 19.65 6.59
C ALA A 392 2.88 20.06 5.95
N LYS A 393 2.79 21.33 5.55
CA LYS A 393 1.60 21.87 4.87
C LYS A 393 2.06 22.78 3.75
N ALA A 394 1.71 22.42 2.53
CA ALA A 394 1.97 23.26 1.37
C ALA A 394 0.82 24.21 1.05
N ALA A 395 1.14 25.39 0.61
CA ALA A 395 0.19 26.38 0.11
C ALA A 395 0.80 27.14 -1.09
N PRO A 396 -0.03 27.50 -2.10
CA PRO A 396 -1.43 27.09 -2.30
C PRO A 396 -1.55 25.63 -2.72
N ALA A 397 -2.75 25.07 -2.79
CA ALA A 397 -2.97 23.68 -3.19
C ALA A 397 -2.58 23.36 -4.65
N SER A 398 -2.48 24.38 -5.51
CA SER A 398 -1.95 24.27 -6.87
C SER A 398 -1.32 25.57 -7.32
N VAL A 399 -0.30 25.50 -8.19
CA VAL A 399 0.33 26.67 -8.84
C VAL A 399 0.41 26.45 -10.36
N VAL A 400 0.45 27.56 -11.11
CA VAL A 400 0.80 27.52 -12.54
C VAL A 400 2.31 27.25 -12.69
N ARG A 401 2.73 26.73 -13.84
CA ARG A 401 4.15 26.50 -14.15
C ARG A 401 4.97 27.78 -13.93
N GLY A 402 6.14 27.61 -13.31
CA GLY A 402 7.00 28.73 -12.91
C GLY A 402 6.62 29.38 -11.59
N GLY A 403 5.45 29.02 -11.01
CA GLY A 403 5.06 29.47 -9.68
C GLY A 403 5.81 28.75 -8.56
N THR A 404 5.51 29.09 -7.32
CA THR A 404 6.19 28.53 -6.15
C THR A 404 5.18 28.13 -5.09
N PHE A 405 5.29 26.90 -4.56
CA PHE A 405 4.62 26.51 -3.32
C PHE A 405 5.45 26.99 -2.12
N THR A 406 4.77 27.28 -1.05
CA THR A 406 5.39 27.45 0.27
C THR A 406 5.02 26.23 1.10
N LEU A 407 6.03 25.55 1.64
CA LEU A 407 5.85 24.39 2.52
C LEU A 407 6.22 24.81 3.94
N ASP A 408 5.24 24.84 4.83
CA ASP A 408 5.46 25.03 6.25
C ASP A 408 5.73 23.65 6.87
N VAL A 409 6.88 23.50 7.50
CA VAL A 409 7.32 22.29 8.21
C VAL A 409 7.37 22.58 9.71
N ASP A 410 6.79 21.68 10.50
CA ASP A 410 6.75 21.76 11.96
C ASP A 410 7.16 20.39 12.52
N VAL A 411 8.25 20.37 13.29
CA VAL A 411 8.80 19.18 13.93
C VAL A 411 8.70 19.37 15.44
N ARG A 412 7.92 18.54 16.10
CA ARG A 412 7.66 18.64 17.54
C ARG A 412 8.04 17.37 18.27
N ALA A 413 8.56 17.53 19.49
CA ALA A 413 8.78 16.42 20.39
C ALA A 413 7.49 15.63 20.60
N GLN A 414 7.58 14.32 20.43
CA GLN A 414 6.51 13.40 20.76
C GLN A 414 6.70 12.95 22.20
N THR A 415 6.12 13.69 23.15
CA THR A 415 6.28 13.41 24.57
C THR A 415 5.08 13.91 25.36
N LYS A 416 4.71 13.16 26.40
CA LYS A 416 3.74 13.58 27.41
C LYS A 416 4.34 14.60 28.40
N HIS A 417 5.65 14.83 28.37
CA HIS A 417 6.32 15.75 29.27
C HIS A 417 6.23 17.21 28.81
N LYS A 418 5.61 18.06 29.62
CA LYS A 418 5.41 19.51 29.32
C LYS A 418 6.69 20.35 29.16
N LYS A 419 7.87 19.78 29.45
CA LYS A 419 9.17 20.46 29.41
C LYS A 419 10.16 19.78 28.46
N ALA A 420 9.67 19.26 27.31
CA ALA A 420 10.58 18.71 26.31
C ALA A 420 11.52 19.79 25.76
N PRO A 421 12.80 19.48 25.52
CA PRO A 421 13.71 20.38 24.78
C PRO A 421 13.10 20.78 23.43
N LYS A 422 13.46 21.97 22.98
CA LYS A 422 13.06 22.39 21.62
C LYS A 422 13.77 21.52 20.59
N VAL A 423 13.02 21.12 19.57
CA VAL A 423 13.58 20.37 18.44
C VAL A 423 14.49 21.30 17.62
N THR A 424 15.66 20.80 17.29
CA THR A 424 16.67 21.44 16.44
C THR A 424 17.03 20.54 15.26
N GLY A 425 18.15 20.76 14.58
CA GLY A 425 18.56 19.95 13.43
C GLY A 425 17.96 20.44 12.11
N GLU A 426 17.84 19.57 11.14
CA GLU A 426 17.51 19.92 9.76
C GLU A 426 16.37 19.03 9.22
N VAL A 427 15.66 19.57 8.24
CA VAL A 427 14.73 18.79 7.41
C VAL A 427 15.23 18.75 5.97
N THR A 428 15.19 17.58 5.40
CA THR A 428 15.43 17.35 3.97
C THR A 428 14.09 17.31 3.25
N VAL A 429 13.92 18.20 2.28
CA VAL A 429 12.70 18.30 1.47
C VAL A 429 13.00 17.96 0.02
N THR A 430 12.38 16.93 -0.51
CA THR A 430 12.51 16.52 -1.92
C THR A 430 11.23 16.84 -2.67
N PHE A 431 11.33 17.59 -3.77
CA PHE A 431 10.22 17.98 -4.63
C PHE A 431 10.68 18.17 -6.07
N GLY A 432 9.95 17.63 -7.02
CA GLY A 432 10.21 17.82 -8.46
C GLY A 432 11.62 17.40 -8.92
N GLY A 433 12.22 16.41 -8.26
CA GLY A 433 13.57 15.93 -8.55
C GLY A 433 14.69 16.75 -7.91
N THR A 434 14.37 17.79 -7.12
CA THR A 434 15.34 18.59 -6.34
C THR A 434 15.20 18.29 -4.86
N THR A 435 16.35 18.36 -4.15
CA THR A 435 16.41 18.19 -2.70
C THR A 435 16.98 19.44 -2.06
N GLN A 436 16.35 19.91 -0.99
CA GLN A 436 16.79 21.04 -0.18
C GLN A 436 16.94 20.57 1.27
N VAL A 437 18.02 21.00 1.92
CA VAL A 437 18.23 20.80 3.36
C VAL A 437 18.04 22.15 4.04
N VAL A 438 17.15 22.20 5.04
CA VAL A 438 16.75 23.43 5.72
C VAL A 438 16.82 23.24 7.23
N ALA A 439 17.57 24.10 7.91
CA ALA A 439 17.69 24.09 9.36
C ALA A 439 16.36 24.49 10.04
N LEU A 440 16.03 23.81 11.14
CA LEU A 440 14.87 24.13 11.96
C LEU A 440 15.18 25.28 12.92
N THR A 441 14.28 26.24 12.98
CA THR A 441 14.32 27.31 14.00
C THR A 441 13.16 27.05 14.99
N GLY A 442 13.52 26.59 16.18
CA GLY A 442 12.53 26.25 17.21
C GLY A 442 11.54 25.13 16.81
N GLY A 443 12.00 24.18 16.00
CA GLY A 443 11.20 23.10 15.48
C GLY A 443 10.43 23.40 14.19
N ALA A 444 10.61 24.57 13.59
CA ALA A 444 9.88 24.97 12.37
C ALA A 444 10.82 25.39 11.23
N ALA A 445 10.39 25.17 10.01
CA ALA A 445 11.01 25.67 8.80
C ALA A 445 9.95 26.06 7.75
N VAL A 446 10.30 27.01 6.90
CA VAL A 446 9.50 27.41 5.73
C VAL A 446 10.34 27.18 4.48
N VAL A 447 9.86 26.30 3.59
CA VAL A 447 10.60 25.89 2.40
C VAL A 447 9.88 26.38 1.14
N LYS A 448 10.62 27.00 0.24
CA LYS A 448 10.10 27.41 -1.07
C LYS A 448 10.35 26.30 -2.08
N LEU A 449 9.28 25.85 -2.73
CA LEU A 449 9.28 24.80 -3.73
C LEU A 449 8.92 25.40 -5.10
N PRO A 450 9.92 25.87 -5.87
CA PRO A 450 9.67 26.45 -7.19
C PRO A 450 9.30 25.33 -8.18
N THR A 451 8.41 25.66 -9.12
CA THR A 451 8.01 24.75 -10.18
C THR A 451 8.66 25.06 -11.53
N THR A 452 9.71 25.87 -11.52
CA THR A 452 10.50 26.19 -12.72
C THR A 452 11.11 24.91 -13.29
N GLY A 453 10.88 24.67 -14.59
CA GLY A 453 11.33 23.44 -15.26
C GLY A 453 10.42 22.22 -15.09
N LEU A 454 9.39 22.30 -14.24
CA LEU A 454 8.41 21.23 -14.12
C LEU A 454 7.31 21.36 -15.18
N SER A 455 6.86 20.24 -15.70
CA SER A 455 5.66 20.16 -16.56
C SER A 455 4.39 20.28 -15.71
N ALA A 456 3.22 20.50 -16.35
CA ALA A 456 1.96 20.34 -15.66
C ALA A 456 1.82 18.88 -15.18
N GLY A 457 1.42 18.68 -13.93
CA GLY A 457 1.36 17.35 -13.32
C GLY A 457 1.22 17.42 -11.81
N VAL A 458 1.26 16.24 -11.20
CA VAL A 458 1.27 16.09 -9.73
C VAL A 458 2.63 15.57 -9.29
N TYR A 459 3.18 16.21 -8.27
CA TYR A 459 4.52 15.96 -7.79
C TYR A 459 4.50 15.59 -6.31
N PRO A 460 5.12 14.47 -5.91
CA PRO A 460 5.26 14.13 -4.51
C PRO A 460 6.24 15.11 -3.82
N VAL A 461 5.90 15.47 -2.60
CA VAL A 461 6.81 16.15 -1.68
C VAL A 461 7.14 15.18 -0.56
N HIS A 462 8.44 15.00 -0.31
CA HIS A 462 8.95 14.19 0.78
C HIS A 462 9.70 15.10 1.75
N VAL A 463 9.39 14.97 3.04
CA VAL A 463 10.07 15.73 4.10
C VAL A 463 10.65 14.75 5.10
N ALA A 464 11.92 14.76 5.37
CA ALA A 464 12.59 13.93 6.36
C ALA A 464 13.31 14.83 7.39
N TYR A 465 13.22 14.46 8.66
CA TYR A 465 13.96 15.12 9.74
C TYR A 465 15.27 14.36 10.01
N SER A 466 16.39 15.07 10.08
CA SER A 466 17.71 14.47 10.27
C SER A 466 18.01 13.97 11.69
N GLY A 467 17.18 14.34 12.66
CA GLY A 467 17.49 14.16 14.07
C GLY A 467 18.34 15.30 14.64
N ASP A 468 18.48 15.29 15.97
CA ASP A 468 19.40 16.12 16.72
C ASP A 468 19.95 15.34 17.94
N PRO A 469 20.80 15.91 18.81
CA PRO A 469 21.34 15.19 19.96
C PRO A 469 20.28 14.67 20.96
N THR A 470 19.04 15.17 20.91
CA THR A 470 17.94 14.80 21.79
C THR A 470 16.94 13.92 21.08
N TYR A 471 16.71 14.13 19.78
CA TYR A 471 15.61 13.54 19.02
C TYR A 471 16.12 12.68 17.87
N ALA A 472 15.49 11.52 17.70
CA ALA A 472 15.78 10.59 16.61
C ALA A 472 15.43 11.20 15.24
N PRO A 473 16.14 10.83 14.17
CA PRO A 473 15.68 11.08 12.81
C PRO A 473 14.27 10.55 12.59
N ALA A 474 13.48 11.27 11.81
CA ALA A 474 12.13 10.84 11.45
C ALA A 474 11.89 11.12 9.96
N ALA A 475 11.54 10.09 9.24
CA ALA A 475 10.88 10.23 7.94
C ALA A 475 9.37 10.47 8.16
N ALA A 476 8.79 11.09 7.33
CA ALA A 476 8.18 12.20 7.24
C ALA A 476 6.79 12.31 6.60
N VAL A 477 6.57 13.36 5.95
CA VAL A 477 5.27 13.71 5.40
C VAL A 477 5.36 13.56 3.89
N HIS A 478 4.36 12.89 3.32
CA HIS A 478 4.17 12.84 1.87
C HIS A 478 2.95 13.67 1.50
N GLN A 479 3.12 14.60 0.60
CA GLN A 479 2.04 15.38 0.01
C GLN A 479 2.14 15.31 -1.51
N GLN A 480 1.02 15.52 -2.18
CA GLN A 480 0.96 15.64 -3.62
C GLN A 480 0.65 17.11 -3.96
N LEU A 481 1.52 17.75 -4.74
CA LEU A 481 1.33 19.13 -5.15
C LEU A 481 1.08 19.21 -6.65
N ARG A 482 0.11 20.04 -7.03
CA ARG A 482 -0.32 20.17 -8.41
C ARG A 482 0.29 21.39 -9.09
N VAL A 483 1.01 21.15 -10.20
CA VAL A 483 1.47 22.16 -11.16
C VAL A 483 0.50 22.17 -12.34
N ARG A 484 -0.06 23.34 -12.68
CA ARG A 484 -1.00 23.54 -13.78
C ARG A 484 -0.35 24.20 -14.98
#